data_556962ec31636a72827396d08b9ce94b
#
_entry.id   556962ec31636a72827396d08b9ce94b
#
_cell.length_a   1.000
_cell.length_b   1.000
_cell.length_c   1.000
_cell.angle_alpha   90.00
_cell.angle_beta   90.00
_cell.angle_gamma   90.00
#
_symmetry.space_group_name_H-M   'P 1'
#
loop_
_entity.id
_entity.type
_entity.pdbx_description
1 polymer ?
#
loop_
_entity_poly.entity_id
_entity_poly.type
_entity_poly.pdbx_seq_one_letter_code
_entity_poly.pdbx_strand_id
1 'polypeptide(L)'
;MIIRKAEEKDIPRILELLKQVLQIHADIRPDIFIPDTTKYTTDELTELLKNKEKPVYVAVNEDDVCIGYAFCQLQEQPFSNNMVQFKSLFIDDLCVAQEARGQHIGESLFEYVKSEAKQLGCYEVTLNVWAGNISAEKFYKKMGMRTKERQMEYIL
;
A
#
# COMPACT_ATOMS: atom_id res chain seq x y z
N MET A 1 17.43 -9.95 -0.01
CA MET A 1 16.23 -9.14 0.27
C MET A 1 15.43 -9.80 1.39
N ILE A 2 15.01 -9.01 2.35
CA ILE A 2 14.17 -9.43 3.48
C ILE A 2 12.93 -8.54 3.50
N ILE A 3 11.77 -9.11 3.84
CA ILE A 3 10.55 -8.34 4.11
C ILE A 3 10.22 -8.48 5.59
N ARG A 4 10.01 -7.35 6.24
CA ARG A 4 9.72 -7.26 7.67
C ARG A 4 8.81 -6.08 7.98
N LYS A 5 8.35 -5.97 9.22
CA LYS A 5 7.69 -4.75 9.68
C LYS A 5 8.66 -3.57 9.60
N ALA A 6 8.12 -2.42 9.24
CA ALA A 6 8.89 -1.18 9.22
C ALA A 6 9.33 -0.76 10.62
N GLU A 7 10.50 -0.19 10.71
CA GLU A 7 11.10 0.35 11.93
C GLU A 7 11.37 1.85 11.76
N GLU A 8 11.61 2.57 12.84
CA GLU A 8 11.86 4.02 12.78
C GLU A 8 13.03 4.39 11.85
N LYS A 9 14.05 3.53 11.77
CA LYS A 9 15.20 3.74 10.87
C LYS A 9 14.81 3.77 9.38
N ASP A 10 13.66 3.18 9.02
CA ASP A 10 13.19 3.13 7.64
C ASP A 10 12.47 4.42 7.22
N ILE A 11 12.05 5.25 8.19
CA ILE A 11 11.22 6.43 7.93
C ILE A 11 11.80 7.38 6.89
N PRO A 12 13.08 7.78 6.94
CA PRO A 12 13.62 8.69 5.92
C PRO A 12 13.46 8.15 4.51
N ARG A 13 13.71 6.86 4.31
CA ARG A 13 13.58 6.24 2.98
C ARG A 13 12.12 6.07 2.57
N ILE A 14 11.24 5.75 3.51
CA ILE A 14 9.80 5.68 3.26
C ILE A 14 9.27 7.03 2.78
N LEU A 15 9.70 8.13 3.39
CA LEU A 15 9.31 9.49 2.97
C LEU A 15 9.74 9.79 1.53
N GLU A 16 10.92 9.36 1.12
CA GLU A 16 11.38 9.51 -0.27
C GLU A 16 10.48 8.73 -1.24
N LEU A 17 10.14 7.49 -0.90
CA LEU A 17 9.28 6.64 -1.72
C LEU A 17 7.85 7.16 -1.79
N LEU A 18 7.33 7.74 -0.71
CA LEU A 18 6.02 8.39 -0.70
C LEU A 18 5.96 9.55 -1.71
N LYS A 19 7.03 10.33 -1.85
CA LYS A 19 7.11 11.39 -2.86
C LYS A 19 7.08 10.82 -4.29
N GLN A 20 7.73 9.69 -4.51
CA GLN A 20 7.72 9.00 -5.81
C GLN A 20 6.29 8.60 -6.22
N VAL A 21 5.53 8.02 -5.30
CA VAL A 21 4.14 7.62 -5.55
C VAL A 21 3.24 8.84 -5.75
N LEU A 22 3.41 9.87 -4.93
CA LEU A 22 2.61 11.09 -5.04
C LEU A 22 2.74 11.72 -6.42
N GLN A 23 3.92 11.72 -7.01
CA GLN A 23 4.12 12.27 -8.34
C GLN A 23 3.32 11.50 -9.40
N ILE A 24 3.27 10.18 -9.29
CA ILE A 24 2.46 9.34 -10.19
C ILE A 24 0.97 9.70 -10.06
N HIS A 25 0.48 9.82 -8.83
CA HIS A 25 -0.93 10.16 -8.59
C HIS A 25 -1.26 11.59 -9.02
N ALA A 26 -0.36 12.54 -8.78
CA ALA A 26 -0.54 13.93 -9.21
C ALA A 26 -0.55 14.07 -10.75
N ASP A 27 0.23 13.26 -11.45
CA ASP A 27 0.22 13.23 -12.92
C ASP A 27 -1.12 12.69 -13.47
N ILE A 28 -1.74 11.74 -12.77
CA ILE A 28 -3.02 11.15 -13.17
C ILE A 28 -4.18 12.06 -12.77
N ARG A 29 -4.18 12.59 -11.56
CA ARG A 29 -5.26 13.40 -10.99
C ARG A 29 -4.71 14.67 -10.33
N PRO A 30 -4.30 15.66 -11.15
CA PRO A 30 -3.80 16.93 -10.63
C PRO A 30 -4.88 17.76 -9.91
N ASP A 31 -6.14 17.43 -10.13
CA ASP A 31 -7.28 18.03 -9.42
C ASP A 31 -7.46 17.48 -7.99
N ILE A 32 -6.83 16.37 -7.67
CA ILE A 32 -6.95 15.70 -6.36
C ILE A 32 -5.66 15.77 -5.56
N PHE A 33 -4.51 15.55 -6.20
CA PHE A 33 -3.21 15.46 -5.54
C PHE A 33 -2.37 16.71 -5.76
N ILE A 34 -1.72 17.17 -4.70
CA ILE A 34 -0.82 18.34 -4.70
C ILE A 34 0.61 17.82 -4.78
N PRO A 35 1.32 18.00 -5.90
CA PRO A 35 2.72 17.57 -6.02
C PRO A 35 3.62 18.29 -5.02
N ASP A 36 4.79 17.71 -4.73
CA ASP A 36 5.80 18.25 -3.83
C ASP A 36 5.35 18.44 -2.37
N THR A 37 4.27 17.78 -1.98
CA THR A 37 3.83 17.68 -0.58
C THR A 37 4.16 16.28 -0.03
N THR A 38 3.89 16.04 1.24
CA THR A 38 4.05 14.72 1.86
C THR A 38 2.76 14.31 2.54
N LYS A 39 2.42 13.02 2.42
CA LYS A 39 1.25 12.45 3.09
C LYS A 39 1.43 12.42 4.61
N TYR A 40 2.65 12.17 5.07
CA TYR A 40 3.00 12.05 6.48
C TYR A 40 4.24 12.86 6.81
N THR A 41 4.28 13.40 8.03
CA THR A 41 5.52 13.87 8.66
C THR A 41 6.26 12.70 9.30
N THR A 42 7.52 12.93 9.68
CA THR A 42 8.31 11.94 10.45
C THR A 42 7.59 11.54 11.74
N ASP A 43 7.04 12.50 12.48
CA ASP A 43 6.34 12.22 13.74
C ASP A 43 5.07 11.41 13.51
N GLU A 44 4.30 11.72 12.47
CA GLU A 44 3.11 10.97 12.11
C GLU A 44 3.45 9.52 11.74
N LEU A 45 4.54 9.28 10.99
CA LEU A 45 5.00 7.94 10.67
C LEU A 45 5.48 7.18 11.90
N THR A 46 6.20 7.85 12.82
CA THR A 46 6.62 7.24 14.08
C THR A 46 5.44 6.72 14.87
N GLU A 47 4.36 7.50 14.96
CA GLU A 47 3.13 7.07 15.62
C GLU A 47 2.40 5.97 14.84
N LEU A 48 2.36 6.07 13.51
CA LEU A 48 1.72 5.06 12.67
C LEU A 48 2.36 3.67 12.84
N LEU A 49 3.68 3.60 12.95
CA LEU A 49 4.39 2.33 13.13
C LEU A 49 4.05 1.61 14.44
N LYS A 50 3.48 2.31 15.42
CA LYS A 50 3.00 1.75 16.68
C LYS A 50 1.58 1.20 16.60
N ASN A 51 0.84 1.51 15.52
CA ASN A 51 -0.56 1.11 15.38
C ASN A 51 -0.66 -0.29 14.78
N LYS A 52 -1.07 -1.26 15.60
CA LYS A 52 -1.21 -2.67 15.19
C LYS A 52 -2.27 -2.90 14.11
N GLU A 53 -3.24 -2.00 14.00
CA GLU A 53 -4.30 -2.09 13.00
C GLU A 53 -3.92 -1.49 11.64
N LYS A 54 -2.76 -0.81 11.59
CA LYS A 54 -2.21 -0.21 10.38
C LYS A 54 -0.77 -0.65 10.16
N PRO A 55 -0.54 -1.95 9.92
CA PRO A 55 0.81 -2.46 9.77
C PRO A 55 1.48 -1.91 8.51
N VAL A 56 2.76 -1.59 8.63
CA VAL A 56 3.61 -1.17 7.53
C VAL A 56 4.72 -2.20 7.37
N TYR A 57 4.85 -2.72 6.16
CA TYR A 57 5.90 -3.69 5.81
C TYR A 57 6.89 -3.05 4.85
N VAL A 58 8.16 -3.41 4.97
CA VAL A 58 9.23 -2.94 4.09
C VAL A 58 9.98 -4.11 3.50
N ALA A 59 10.39 -3.96 2.25
CA ALA A 59 11.41 -4.80 1.64
C ALA A 59 12.74 -4.06 1.77
N VAL A 60 13.75 -4.74 2.30
CA VAL A 60 15.09 -4.17 2.49
C VAL A 60 16.11 -4.97 1.70
N ASN A 61 17.13 -4.27 1.20
CA ASN A 61 18.25 -4.89 0.50
C ASN A 61 19.29 -5.46 1.48
N GLU A 62 20.42 -5.92 0.96
CA GLU A 62 21.50 -6.50 1.77
C GLU A 62 22.13 -5.52 2.78
N ASP A 63 22.03 -4.21 2.49
CA ASP A 63 22.51 -3.14 3.37
C ASP A 63 21.45 -2.65 4.35
N ASP A 64 20.32 -3.39 4.46
CA ASP A 64 19.17 -3.04 5.31
C ASP A 64 18.53 -1.70 4.92
N VAL A 65 18.63 -1.32 3.65
CA VAL A 65 18.00 -0.11 3.11
C VAL A 65 16.63 -0.47 2.52
N CYS A 66 15.62 0.30 2.88
CA CYS A 66 14.26 0.12 2.36
C CYS A 66 14.21 0.41 0.85
N ILE A 67 13.80 -0.58 0.08
CA ILE A 67 13.64 -0.52 -1.39
C ILE A 67 12.20 -0.69 -1.83
N GLY A 68 11.28 -0.87 -0.90
CA GLY A 68 9.86 -0.93 -1.17
C GLY A 68 9.08 -1.03 0.12
N TYR A 69 7.80 -0.68 0.07
CA TYR A 69 6.91 -0.74 1.22
C TYR A 69 5.49 -1.17 0.85
N ALA A 70 4.74 -1.59 1.87
CA ALA A 70 3.31 -1.76 1.81
C ALA A 70 2.69 -1.16 3.07
N PHE A 71 1.88 -0.12 2.93
CA PHE A 71 1.03 0.42 4.00
C PHE A 71 -0.28 -0.34 3.99
N CYS A 72 -0.65 -0.91 5.11
CA CYS A 72 -1.87 -1.70 5.22
C CYS A 72 -2.77 -1.19 6.35
N GLN A 73 -4.04 -1.54 6.27
CA GLN A 73 -5.02 -1.24 7.30
C GLN A 73 -5.92 -2.46 7.49
N LEU A 74 -6.02 -2.93 8.73
CA LEU A 74 -6.97 -3.95 9.10
C LEU A 74 -8.36 -3.31 9.17
N GLN A 75 -9.29 -3.82 8.38
CA GLN A 75 -10.65 -3.27 8.28
C GLN A 75 -11.68 -4.35 8.56
N GLU A 76 -12.80 -3.94 9.15
CA GLU A 76 -13.97 -4.79 9.34
C GLU A 76 -15.11 -4.25 8.49
N GLN A 77 -16.01 -5.15 8.06
CA GLN A 77 -17.24 -4.73 7.39
C GLN A 77 -18.06 -3.84 8.34
N PRO A 78 -18.63 -2.72 7.85
CA PRO A 78 -19.59 -1.96 8.62
C PRO A 78 -20.75 -2.86 9.05
N PHE A 79 -21.20 -2.72 10.29
CA PHE A 79 -22.34 -3.51 10.77
C PHE A 79 -23.57 -3.24 9.91
N SER A 80 -24.16 -4.31 9.40
CA SER A 80 -25.42 -4.30 8.69
C SER A 80 -26.09 -5.68 8.80
N ASN A 81 -27.40 -5.68 8.94
CA ASN A 81 -28.16 -6.93 9.07
C ASN A 81 -28.13 -7.80 7.80
N ASN A 82 -27.74 -7.22 6.67
CA ASN A 82 -27.72 -7.91 5.38
C ASN A 82 -26.30 -8.22 4.89
N MET A 83 -25.30 -8.02 5.72
CA MET A 83 -23.89 -8.23 5.33
C MET A 83 -23.20 -9.22 6.26
N VAL A 84 -22.46 -10.15 5.66
CA VAL A 84 -21.58 -11.05 6.41
C VAL A 84 -20.43 -10.26 7.00
N GLN A 85 -20.15 -10.45 8.28
CA GLN A 85 -19.03 -9.80 8.96
C GLN A 85 -17.74 -10.58 8.74
N PHE A 86 -16.73 -9.89 8.24
CA PHE A 86 -15.39 -10.45 8.08
C PHE A 86 -14.34 -9.33 8.11
N LYS A 87 -13.08 -9.71 8.30
CA LYS A 87 -11.95 -8.79 8.26
C LYS A 87 -11.32 -8.77 6.87
N SER A 88 -10.82 -7.60 6.49
CA SER A 88 -10.03 -7.40 5.28
C SER A 88 -8.71 -6.74 5.64
N LEU A 89 -7.65 -7.08 4.95
CA LEU A 89 -6.41 -6.32 5.00
C LEU A 89 -6.37 -5.42 3.75
N PHE A 90 -6.52 -4.12 3.97
CA PHE A 90 -6.53 -3.12 2.90
C PHE A 90 -5.11 -2.62 2.69
N ILE A 91 -4.63 -2.70 1.45
CA ILE A 91 -3.36 -2.08 1.05
C ILE A 91 -3.66 -0.63 0.67
N ASP A 92 -3.28 0.30 1.55
CA ASP A 92 -3.45 1.73 1.32
C ASP A 92 -2.48 2.23 0.25
N ASP A 93 -1.25 1.71 0.26
CA ASP A 93 -0.21 2.05 -0.69
C ASP A 93 0.85 0.96 -0.77
N LEU A 94 1.33 0.67 -1.96
CA LEU A 94 2.43 -0.25 -2.21
C LEU A 94 3.36 0.38 -3.23
N CYS A 95 4.64 0.48 -2.89
CA CYS A 95 5.64 1.14 -3.71
C CYS A 95 6.94 0.35 -3.73
N VAL A 96 7.57 0.32 -4.90
CA VAL A 96 8.94 -0.18 -5.07
C VAL A 96 9.79 0.98 -5.58
N ALA A 97 10.97 1.15 -4.97
CA ALA A 97 11.93 2.16 -5.39
C ALA A 97 12.23 2.02 -6.89
N GLN A 98 12.32 3.13 -7.59
CA GLN A 98 12.50 3.14 -9.05
C GLN A 98 13.75 2.37 -9.45
N GLU A 99 14.84 2.54 -8.72
CA GLU A 99 16.12 1.85 -8.96
C GLU A 99 16.07 0.33 -8.69
N ALA A 100 15.05 -0.12 -7.95
CA ALA A 100 14.89 -1.53 -7.59
C ALA A 100 13.79 -2.26 -8.40
N ARG A 101 13.19 -1.60 -9.37
CA ARG A 101 12.15 -2.19 -10.21
C ARG A 101 12.71 -3.31 -11.09
N GLY A 102 11.84 -4.23 -11.51
CA GLY A 102 12.21 -5.38 -12.33
C GLY A 102 12.89 -6.52 -11.58
N GLN A 103 12.93 -6.47 -10.24
CA GLN A 103 13.53 -7.49 -9.38
C GLN A 103 12.50 -8.30 -8.58
N HIS A 104 11.24 -8.28 -8.99
CA HIS A 104 10.12 -8.99 -8.34
C HIS A 104 9.84 -8.57 -6.90
N ILE A 105 10.28 -7.38 -6.50
CA ILE A 105 10.09 -6.88 -5.12
C ILE A 105 8.60 -6.63 -4.82
N GLY A 106 7.87 -6.04 -5.77
CA GLY A 106 6.44 -5.82 -5.62
C GLY A 106 5.66 -7.12 -5.47
N GLU A 107 6.02 -8.14 -6.24
CA GLU A 107 5.43 -9.48 -6.13
C GLU A 107 5.68 -10.06 -4.73
N SER A 108 6.91 -9.97 -4.26
CA SER A 108 7.30 -10.48 -2.93
C SER A 108 6.58 -9.73 -1.80
N LEU A 109 6.45 -8.41 -1.89
CA LEU A 109 5.69 -7.61 -0.93
C LEU A 109 4.22 -8.03 -0.91
N PHE A 110 3.61 -8.18 -2.08
CA PHE A 110 2.21 -8.59 -2.17
C PHE A 110 1.98 -9.98 -1.58
N GLU A 111 2.84 -10.95 -1.88
CA GLU A 111 2.76 -12.29 -1.31
C GLU A 111 2.95 -12.28 0.22
N TYR A 112 3.85 -11.44 0.72
CA TYR A 112 4.04 -11.26 2.15
C TYR A 112 2.77 -10.70 2.81
N VAL A 113 2.17 -9.66 2.23
CA VAL A 113 0.90 -9.09 2.73
C VAL A 113 -0.21 -10.14 2.75
N LYS A 114 -0.33 -10.97 1.72
CA LYS A 114 -1.30 -12.07 1.70
C LYS A 114 -1.08 -13.06 2.84
N SER A 115 0.17 -13.41 3.10
CA SER A 115 0.52 -14.29 4.21
C SER A 115 0.15 -13.70 5.56
N GLU A 116 0.47 -12.41 5.77
CA GLU A 116 0.09 -11.70 6.99
C GLU A 116 -1.43 -11.61 7.15
N ALA A 117 -2.15 -11.34 6.06
CA ALA A 117 -3.62 -11.29 6.08
C ALA A 117 -4.22 -12.62 6.55
N LYS A 118 -3.68 -13.74 6.07
CA LYS A 118 -4.11 -15.09 6.52
C LYS A 118 -3.86 -15.26 8.01
N GLN A 119 -2.71 -14.87 8.52
CA GLN A 119 -2.37 -14.98 9.93
C GLN A 119 -3.28 -14.10 10.81
N LEU A 120 -3.69 -12.94 10.29
CA LEU A 120 -4.61 -12.04 10.98
C LEU A 120 -6.08 -12.48 10.91
N GLY A 121 -6.37 -13.58 10.23
CA GLY A 121 -7.74 -14.09 10.09
C GLY A 121 -8.59 -13.33 9.08
N CYS A 122 -7.97 -12.63 8.13
CA CYS A 122 -8.69 -11.90 7.10
C CYS A 122 -9.29 -12.82 6.05
N TYR A 123 -10.46 -12.43 5.55
CA TYR A 123 -11.12 -13.10 4.43
C TYR A 123 -10.50 -12.73 3.08
N GLU A 124 -10.03 -11.48 2.96
CA GLU A 124 -9.56 -10.92 1.69
C GLU A 124 -8.45 -9.89 1.91
N VAL A 125 -7.71 -9.62 0.86
CA VAL A 125 -6.84 -8.45 0.71
C VAL A 125 -7.48 -7.56 -0.33
N THR A 126 -7.62 -6.27 -0.02
CA THR A 126 -8.23 -5.28 -0.92
C THR A 126 -7.30 -4.10 -1.14
N LEU A 127 -7.52 -3.38 -2.23
CA LEU A 127 -6.86 -2.10 -2.52
C LEU A 127 -7.70 -1.32 -3.52
N ASN A 128 -7.37 -0.04 -3.66
CA ASN A 128 -7.93 0.81 -4.70
C ASN A 128 -6.85 1.16 -5.73
N VAL A 129 -7.21 1.16 -7.00
CA VAL A 129 -6.34 1.59 -8.09
C VAL A 129 -6.99 2.78 -8.79
N TRP A 130 -6.26 3.88 -8.90
CA TRP A 130 -6.74 5.04 -9.66
C TRP A 130 -6.89 4.68 -11.13
N ALA A 131 -8.04 5.03 -11.71
CA ALA A 131 -8.24 4.94 -13.16
C ALA A 131 -7.15 5.77 -13.85
N GLY A 132 -6.46 5.18 -14.82
CA GLY A 132 -5.30 5.80 -15.46
C GLY A 132 -3.95 5.26 -14.96
N ASN A 133 -3.91 4.61 -13.80
CA ASN A 133 -2.71 3.90 -13.34
C ASN A 133 -2.69 2.48 -13.94
N ILE A 134 -2.45 2.42 -15.24
CA ILE A 134 -2.51 1.18 -16.03
C ILE A 134 -1.47 0.17 -15.55
N SER A 135 -0.28 0.63 -15.21
CA SER A 135 0.81 -0.22 -14.72
C SER A 135 0.43 -0.94 -13.43
N ALA A 136 -0.14 -0.22 -12.47
CA ALA A 136 -0.60 -0.81 -11.21
C ALA A 136 -1.74 -1.81 -11.44
N GLU A 137 -2.71 -1.46 -12.28
CA GLU A 137 -3.83 -2.35 -12.59
C GLU A 137 -3.37 -3.67 -13.21
N LYS A 138 -2.44 -3.61 -14.17
CA LYS A 138 -1.84 -4.80 -14.79
C LYS A 138 -1.09 -5.65 -13.77
N PHE A 139 -0.33 -5.00 -12.88
CA PHE A 139 0.42 -5.69 -11.84
C PHE A 139 -0.52 -6.47 -10.90
N TYR A 140 -1.56 -5.84 -10.38
CA TYR A 140 -2.47 -6.52 -9.45
C TYR A 140 -3.30 -7.61 -10.13
N LYS A 141 -3.70 -7.42 -11.38
CA LYS A 141 -4.36 -8.49 -12.16
C LYS A 141 -3.42 -9.69 -12.35
N LYS A 142 -2.15 -9.44 -12.67
CA LYS A 142 -1.14 -10.50 -12.76
C LYS A 142 -0.98 -11.26 -11.45
N MET A 143 -1.10 -10.56 -10.31
CA MET A 143 -1.05 -11.17 -8.98
C MET A 143 -2.31 -11.96 -8.61
N GLY A 144 -3.31 -11.99 -9.46
CA GLY A 144 -4.55 -12.73 -9.26
C GLY A 144 -5.69 -11.94 -8.65
N MET A 145 -5.55 -10.63 -8.51
CA MET A 145 -6.65 -9.79 -8.04
C MET A 145 -7.68 -9.56 -9.14
N ARG A 146 -8.94 -9.43 -8.71
CA ARG A 146 -10.06 -9.10 -9.60
C ARG A 146 -10.77 -7.85 -9.09
N THR A 147 -11.47 -7.15 -9.97
CA THR A 147 -12.28 -6.01 -9.59
C THR A 147 -13.43 -6.45 -8.69
N LYS A 148 -13.52 -5.87 -7.51
CA LYS A 148 -14.58 -6.12 -6.53
C LYS A 148 -15.77 -5.20 -6.76
N GLU A 149 -15.48 -3.90 -6.94
CA GLU A 149 -16.47 -2.85 -7.18
C GLU A 149 -15.81 -1.71 -7.95
N ARG A 150 -16.61 -0.78 -8.41
CA ARG A 150 -16.11 0.43 -9.07
C ARG A 150 -16.75 1.65 -8.43
N GLN A 151 -15.94 2.64 -8.09
CA GLN A 151 -16.43 3.96 -7.70
C GLN A 151 -16.53 4.83 -8.94
N MET A 152 -17.70 5.42 -9.13
CA MET A 152 -17.98 6.36 -10.23
C MET A 152 -18.01 7.77 -9.68
N GLU A 153 -17.60 8.76 -10.48
CA GLU A 153 -17.65 10.16 -10.10
C GLU A 153 -18.32 11.00 -11.18
N TYR A 154 -18.93 12.09 -10.76
CA TYR A 154 -19.43 13.15 -11.64
C TYR A 154 -18.92 14.48 -11.08
N ILE A 155 -18.06 15.19 -11.82
CA ILE A 155 -17.53 16.48 -11.39
C ILE A 155 -18.53 17.58 -11.73
N LEU A 156 -18.94 18.36 -10.73
CA LEU A 156 -19.94 19.41 -10.86
C LEU A 156 -19.38 20.70 -11.44
#